data_3da2b33f9441ac84989252abd3bfdf05
#
_entry.id   3da2b33f9441ac84989252abd3bfdf05
#
_cell.length_a   1.000
_cell.length_b   1.000
_cell.length_c   1.000
_cell.angle_alpha   90.00
_cell.angle_beta   90.00
_cell.angle_gamma   90.00
#
_symmetry.space_group_name_H-M   'P 1'
#
loop_
_entity.id
_entity.type
_entity.pdbx_description
1 polymer ?
#
loop_
_entity_poly.entity_id
_entity_poly.type
_entity_poly.pdbx_seq_one_letter_code
_entity_poly.pdbx_strand_id
1 'polypeptide(L)'
;MGRFRARPPVGRPPAQNGPVRHDDEIDTPRGPARLRFDPPAGGATVLVLGHGAGGDVDAPDLTAVRDSALAAGAGVALVTQPYRVAGRRAPAPAGHLDEAWTAVLAELRRRAPLVRHWVVGGRSSGARVACRTAVAVGAAGVVALAFPLHPPGRPERSRAGELRTGLPTLVVNGDRDPFGVPEPGPGIEVVVRPGERHDLRGDPAGTAAVVRDWLRVHGWSS
;
A
#
# COMPACT_ATOMS: atom_id res chain seq x y z
N MET A 1 -9.23 -55.40 -41.14
CA MET A 1 -9.59 -55.19 -39.72
C MET A 1 -8.44 -54.48 -38.98
N GLY A 2 -8.42 -53.15 -38.96
CA GLY A 2 -7.40 -52.35 -38.32
C GLY A 2 -7.84 -51.95 -36.92
N ARG A 3 -7.04 -52.30 -35.92
CA ARG A 3 -7.31 -51.94 -34.51
C ARG A 3 -6.79 -50.51 -34.27
N PHE A 4 -7.71 -49.57 -34.04
CA PHE A 4 -7.42 -48.26 -33.51
C PHE A 4 -6.94 -48.40 -32.06
N ARG A 5 -5.69 -48.02 -31.77
CA ARG A 5 -5.21 -47.85 -30.40
C ARG A 5 -5.59 -46.43 -29.96
N ALA A 6 -6.41 -46.33 -28.93
CA ALA A 6 -6.72 -45.06 -28.26
C ALA A 6 -5.46 -44.50 -27.57
N ARG A 7 -5.17 -43.20 -27.77
CA ARG A 7 -4.15 -42.46 -27.02
C ARG A 7 -4.62 -42.26 -25.57
N PRO A 8 -3.72 -42.40 -24.58
CA PRO A 8 -4.06 -42.08 -23.21
C PRO A 8 -4.29 -40.57 -23.06
N PRO A 9 -5.15 -40.13 -22.11
CA PRO A 9 -5.39 -38.72 -21.87
C PRO A 9 -4.12 -38.04 -21.32
N VAL A 10 -3.78 -36.90 -21.91
CA VAL A 10 -2.69 -36.02 -21.43
C VAL A 10 -3.07 -35.49 -20.05
N GLY A 11 -2.34 -35.90 -19.02
CA GLY A 11 -2.53 -35.45 -17.67
C GLY A 11 -2.38 -33.93 -17.58
N ARG A 12 -3.34 -33.28 -16.93
CA ARG A 12 -3.33 -31.86 -16.59
C ARG A 12 -2.10 -31.60 -15.72
N PRO A 13 -1.24 -30.59 -16.03
CA PRO A 13 -0.10 -30.30 -15.18
C PRO A 13 -0.62 -29.93 -13.77
N PRO A 14 0.11 -30.33 -12.70
CA PRO A 14 -0.28 -29.97 -11.34
C PRO A 14 -0.33 -28.46 -11.21
N ALA A 15 -1.38 -27.95 -10.59
CA ALA A 15 -1.50 -26.54 -10.21
C ALA A 15 -0.24 -26.16 -9.41
N GLN A 16 0.50 -25.16 -9.87
CA GLN A 16 1.62 -24.60 -9.12
C GLN A 16 1.03 -23.92 -7.88
N ASN A 17 1.02 -24.64 -6.77
CA ASN A 17 0.77 -24.07 -5.47
C ASN A 17 1.93 -23.12 -5.17
N GLY A 18 1.75 -21.84 -5.48
CA GLY A 18 2.61 -20.79 -4.92
C GLY A 18 2.61 -20.88 -3.38
N PRO A 19 3.64 -20.37 -2.72
CA PRO A 19 3.73 -20.46 -1.26
C PRO A 19 2.45 -19.92 -0.62
N VAL A 20 1.86 -20.72 0.25
CA VAL A 20 0.68 -20.31 1.04
C VAL A 20 1.11 -19.08 1.84
N ARG A 21 0.59 -17.91 1.48
CA ARG A 21 0.88 -16.65 2.16
C ARG A 21 0.14 -16.68 3.48
N HIS A 22 0.87 -16.76 4.57
CA HIS A 22 0.30 -16.64 5.89
C HIS A 22 0.15 -15.16 6.23
N ASP A 23 -1.09 -14.72 6.45
CA ASP A 23 -1.37 -13.44 7.07
C ASP A 23 -1.14 -13.61 8.58
N ASP A 24 -0.19 -12.86 9.13
CA ASP A 24 0.07 -12.84 10.58
C ASP A 24 -0.93 -11.91 11.27
N GLU A 25 -1.37 -12.29 12.44
CA GLU A 25 -2.15 -11.41 13.31
C GLU A 25 -1.20 -10.66 14.25
N ILE A 26 -1.38 -9.35 14.35
CA ILE A 26 -0.60 -8.47 15.21
C ILE A 26 -1.52 -7.83 16.23
N ASP A 27 -1.24 -8.05 17.50
CA ASP A 27 -1.97 -7.40 18.58
C ASP A 27 -1.71 -5.88 18.56
N THR A 28 -2.79 -5.11 18.63
CA THR A 28 -2.72 -3.65 18.73
C THR A 28 -3.65 -3.15 19.84
N PRO A 29 -3.47 -1.91 20.35
CA PRO A 29 -4.38 -1.32 21.34
C PRO A 29 -5.83 -1.20 20.87
N ARG A 30 -6.10 -1.46 19.58
CA ARG A 30 -7.43 -1.33 18.94
C ARG A 30 -7.98 -2.66 18.43
N GLY A 31 -7.43 -3.77 18.91
CA GLY A 31 -7.71 -5.12 18.46
C GLY A 31 -6.70 -5.64 17.45
N PRO A 32 -6.83 -6.89 17.01
CA PRO A 32 -5.88 -7.50 16.10
C PRO A 32 -5.89 -6.82 14.71
N ALA A 33 -4.71 -6.49 14.22
CA ALA A 33 -4.46 -6.13 12.82
C ALA A 33 -3.96 -7.37 12.08
N ARG A 34 -4.12 -7.42 10.76
CA ARG A 34 -3.55 -8.48 9.94
C ARG A 34 -2.41 -7.93 9.11
N LEU A 35 -1.31 -8.67 9.07
CA LEU A 35 -0.09 -8.32 8.39
C LEU A 35 0.27 -9.40 7.37
N ARG A 36 0.44 -9.00 6.11
CA ARG A 36 1.09 -9.79 5.08
C ARG A 36 2.45 -9.18 4.81
N PHE A 37 3.53 -9.91 5.11
CA PHE A 37 4.89 -9.39 5.00
C PHE A 37 5.72 -10.24 4.04
N ASP A 38 6.20 -9.62 2.99
CA ASP A 38 7.19 -10.15 2.05
C ASP A 38 8.53 -9.42 2.33
N PRO A 39 9.53 -10.07 2.93
CA PRO A 39 10.79 -9.42 3.27
C PRO A 39 11.60 -9.04 2.02
N PRO A 40 12.49 -8.04 2.11
CA PRO A 40 13.31 -7.63 0.97
C PRO A 40 14.32 -8.72 0.58
N ALA A 41 14.46 -8.98 -0.72
CA ALA A 41 15.43 -9.92 -1.26
C ALA A 41 16.84 -9.30 -1.27
N GLY A 42 17.48 -9.21 -0.11
CA GLY A 42 18.81 -8.60 0.06
C GLY A 42 18.82 -7.07 0.12
N GLY A 43 17.68 -6.43 -0.01
CA GLY A 43 17.50 -4.98 0.11
C GLY A 43 17.33 -4.53 1.57
N ALA A 44 17.52 -3.22 1.79
CA ALA A 44 17.40 -2.60 3.11
C ALA A 44 16.11 -1.79 3.27
N THR A 45 15.19 -1.87 2.32
CA THR A 45 13.95 -1.06 2.27
C THR A 45 12.71 -1.93 2.36
N VAL A 46 11.73 -1.48 3.13
CA VAL A 46 10.38 -2.04 3.17
C VAL A 46 9.36 -0.94 2.91
N LEU A 47 8.46 -1.19 1.95
CA LEU A 47 7.28 -0.37 1.69
C LEU A 47 6.10 -0.95 2.47
N VAL A 48 5.55 -0.18 3.41
CA VAL A 48 4.41 -0.58 4.24
C VAL A 48 3.15 0.12 3.72
N LEU A 49 2.13 -0.65 3.32
CA LEU A 49 0.93 -0.13 2.68
C LEU A 49 -0.34 -0.45 3.46
N GLY A 50 -1.16 0.59 3.70
CA GLY A 50 -2.50 0.48 4.28
C GLY A 50 -3.60 0.62 3.23
N HIS A 51 -4.76 -0.01 3.50
CA HIS A 51 -5.93 0.00 2.61
C HIS A 51 -6.82 1.24 2.77
N GLY A 52 -7.70 1.48 1.81
CA GLY A 52 -8.76 2.50 1.89
C GLY A 52 -9.91 2.10 2.83
N ALA A 53 -10.74 3.05 3.22
CA ALA A 53 -11.76 2.92 4.27
C ALA A 53 -12.68 1.69 4.13
N GLY A 54 -13.33 1.48 3.01
CA GLY A 54 -14.19 0.31 2.78
C GLY A 54 -13.51 -0.82 2.02
N GLY A 55 -12.20 -0.66 1.75
CA GLY A 55 -11.42 -1.54 0.87
C GLY A 55 -10.67 -2.65 1.61
N ASP A 56 -9.79 -3.28 0.85
CA ASP A 56 -8.90 -4.36 1.29
C ASP A 56 -7.49 -4.09 0.78
N VAL A 57 -6.50 -4.80 1.32
CA VAL A 57 -5.11 -4.79 0.85
C VAL A 57 -4.93 -5.48 -0.50
N ASP A 58 -5.90 -6.28 -0.94
CA ASP A 58 -5.93 -6.93 -2.25
C ASP A 58 -6.52 -6.01 -3.36
N ALA A 59 -6.69 -4.71 -3.10
CA ALA A 59 -7.09 -3.75 -4.13
C ALA A 59 -6.08 -3.73 -5.28
N PRO A 60 -6.52 -3.62 -6.56
CA PRO A 60 -5.66 -3.76 -7.73
C PRO A 60 -4.45 -2.81 -7.75
N ASP A 61 -4.63 -1.56 -7.32
CA ASP A 61 -3.58 -0.57 -7.18
C ASP A 61 -2.51 -0.97 -6.16
N LEU A 62 -2.94 -1.40 -4.96
CA LEU A 62 -2.03 -1.86 -3.90
C LEU A 62 -1.29 -3.15 -4.30
N THR A 63 -1.98 -4.08 -4.96
CA THR A 63 -1.37 -5.33 -5.45
C THR A 63 -0.33 -5.05 -6.52
N ALA A 64 -0.62 -4.17 -7.49
CA ALA A 64 0.32 -3.80 -8.54
C ALA A 64 1.56 -3.09 -7.97
N VAL A 65 1.37 -2.15 -7.03
CA VAL A 65 2.47 -1.47 -6.34
C VAL A 65 3.32 -2.46 -5.55
N ARG A 66 2.69 -3.39 -4.80
CA ARG A 66 3.39 -4.44 -4.09
C ARG A 66 4.27 -5.28 -5.03
N ASP A 67 3.67 -5.81 -6.09
CA ASP A 67 4.38 -6.73 -6.99
C ASP A 67 5.53 -6.01 -7.72
N SER A 68 5.35 -4.75 -8.10
CA SER A 68 6.38 -3.91 -8.70
C SER A 68 7.54 -3.59 -7.72
N ALA A 69 7.23 -3.28 -6.46
CA ALA A 69 8.24 -3.01 -5.44
C ALA A 69 9.07 -4.26 -5.09
N LEU A 70 8.41 -5.43 -4.98
CA LEU A 70 9.09 -6.72 -4.78
C LEU A 70 10.03 -7.05 -5.94
N ALA A 71 9.56 -6.86 -7.19
CA ALA A 71 10.39 -7.07 -8.38
C ALA A 71 11.61 -6.15 -8.43
N ALA A 72 11.54 -4.97 -7.81
CA ALA A 72 12.63 -4.01 -7.66
C ALA A 72 13.47 -4.23 -6.37
N GLY A 73 13.32 -5.37 -5.69
CA GLY A 73 14.14 -5.77 -4.54
C GLY A 73 13.73 -5.18 -3.19
N ALA A 74 12.73 -4.30 -3.13
CA ALA A 74 12.18 -3.84 -1.86
C ALA A 74 11.28 -4.92 -1.22
N GLY A 75 11.26 -4.99 0.11
CA GLY A 75 10.23 -5.75 0.83
C GLY A 75 8.91 -4.99 0.84
N VAL A 76 7.81 -5.70 1.04
CA VAL A 76 6.48 -5.08 1.15
C VAL A 76 5.71 -5.66 2.34
N ALA A 77 5.07 -4.78 3.11
CA ALA A 77 4.15 -5.14 4.16
C ALA A 77 2.76 -4.55 3.87
N LEU A 78 1.74 -5.40 3.79
CA LEU A 78 0.35 -5.00 3.62
C LEU A 78 -0.37 -5.12 4.97
N VAL A 79 -0.96 -4.01 5.42
CA VAL A 79 -1.58 -3.92 6.75
C VAL A 79 -3.09 -3.78 6.64
N THR A 80 -3.82 -4.77 7.19
CA THR A 80 -5.27 -4.70 7.35
C THR A 80 -5.58 -4.19 8.75
N GLN A 81 -6.26 -3.06 8.83
CA GLN A 81 -6.62 -2.40 10.09
C GLN A 81 -7.61 -3.23 10.93
N PRO A 82 -7.56 -3.15 12.29
CA PRO A 82 -8.39 -3.93 13.19
C PRO A 82 -9.89 -3.89 12.90
N TYR A 83 -10.43 -2.71 12.54
CA TYR A 83 -11.85 -2.62 12.21
C TYR A 83 -12.25 -3.48 11.01
N ARG A 84 -11.33 -3.64 10.03
CA ARG A 84 -11.55 -4.51 8.85
C ARG A 84 -11.40 -5.99 9.21
N VAL A 85 -10.43 -6.33 10.04
CA VAL A 85 -10.29 -7.69 10.60
C VAL A 85 -11.57 -8.08 11.33
N ALA A 86 -12.18 -7.16 12.08
CA ALA A 86 -13.47 -7.33 12.74
C ALA A 86 -14.69 -7.28 11.81
N GLY A 87 -14.50 -7.25 10.47
CA GLY A 87 -15.59 -7.27 9.48
C GLY A 87 -16.33 -5.94 9.29
N ARG A 88 -15.90 -4.85 9.92
CA ARG A 88 -16.57 -3.55 9.80
C ARG A 88 -16.17 -2.86 8.49
N ARG A 89 -17.15 -2.21 7.83
CA ARG A 89 -16.89 -1.42 6.61
C ARG A 89 -16.55 0.04 6.89
N ALA A 90 -17.18 0.64 7.89
CA ALA A 90 -16.91 2.01 8.29
C ALA A 90 -15.56 2.09 9.03
N PRO A 91 -14.69 3.05 8.68
CA PRO A 91 -13.41 3.19 9.35
C PRO A 91 -13.60 3.63 10.81
N ALA A 92 -12.68 3.20 11.66
CA ALA A 92 -12.58 3.69 13.01
C ALA A 92 -12.15 5.19 13.02
N PRO A 93 -12.31 5.91 14.15
CA PRO A 93 -11.77 7.25 14.31
C PRO A 93 -10.28 7.33 13.95
N ALA A 94 -9.83 8.48 13.44
CA ALA A 94 -8.47 8.66 12.92
C ALA A 94 -7.39 8.23 13.93
N GLY A 95 -7.49 8.68 15.19
CA GLY A 95 -6.53 8.30 16.23
C GLY A 95 -6.44 6.79 16.49
N HIS A 96 -7.56 6.07 16.39
CA HIS A 96 -7.56 4.61 16.54
C HIS A 96 -6.83 3.90 15.38
N LEU A 97 -6.97 4.43 14.16
CA LEU A 97 -6.24 3.91 12.99
C LEU A 97 -4.74 4.17 13.15
N ASP A 98 -4.37 5.36 13.62
CA ASP A 98 -2.99 5.78 13.80
C ASP A 98 -2.30 4.96 14.92
N GLU A 99 -2.97 4.71 16.03
CA GLU A 99 -2.47 3.86 17.11
C GLU A 99 -2.23 2.41 16.66
N ALA A 100 -3.20 1.80 15.97
CA ALA A 100 -3.06 0.45 15.47
C ALA A 100 -1.92 0.35 14.44
N TRP A 101 -1.84 1.30 13.51
CA TRP A 101 -0.77 1.39 12.53
C TRP A 101 0.60 1.50 13.16
N THR A 102 0.76 2.38 14.14
CA THR A 102 2.02 2.59 14.86
C THR A 102 2.47 1.31 15.58
N ALA A 103 1.53 0.58 16.21
CA ALA A 103 1.83 -0.70 16.85
C ALA A 103 2.31 -1.75 15.84
N VAL A 104 1.68 -1.84 14.66
CA VAL A 104 2.12 -2.75 13.59
C VAL A 104 3.53 -2.39 13.10
N LEU A 105 3.83 -1.11 12.90
CA LEU A 105 5.18 -0.66 12.48
C LEU A 105 6.24 -0.98 13.53
N ALA A 106 5.92 -0.82 14.83
CA ALA A 106 6.82 -1.19 15.91
C ALA A 106 7.16 -2.70 15.88
N GLU A 107 6.15 -3.54 15.69
CA GLU A 107 6.33 -4.99 15.58
C GLU A 107 7.11 -5.39 14.31
N LEU A 108 6.81 -4.78 13.16
CA LEU A 108 7.57 -4.99 11.92
C LEU A 108 9.06 -4.66 12.10
N ARG A 109 9.38 -3.55 12.75
CA ARG A 109 10.78 -3.15 13.02
C ARG A 109 11.49 -4.17 13.90
N ARG A 110 10.80 -4.74 14.89
CA ARG A 110 11.35 -5.79 15.75
C ARG A 110 11.63 -7.08 14.98
N ARG A 111 10.78 -7.42 13.99
CA ARG A 111 10.93 -8.63 13.16
C ARG A 111 12.00 -8.49 12.08
N ALA A 112 12.23 -7.27 11.59
CA ALA A 112 13.15 -7.00 10.50
C ALA A 112 14.19 -5.93 10.88
N PRO A 113 15.09 -6.20 11.85
CA PRO A 113 16.03 -5.22 12.40
C PRO A 113 17.09 -4.75 11.40
N LEU A 114 17.31 -5.47 10.31
CA LEU A 114 18.27 -5.12 9.26
C LEU A 114 17.72 -4.14 8.22
N VAL A 115 16.41 -3.87 8.25
CA VAL A 115 15.77 -2.90 7.36
C VAL A 115 16.14 -1.48 7.79
N ARG A 116 16.73 -0.71 6.87
CA ARG A 116 17.21 0.66 7.12
C ARG A 116 16.18 1.72 6.72
N HIS A 117 15.42 1.46 5.64
CA HIS A 117 14.46 2.42 5.10
C HIS A 117 13.05 1.86 5.19
N TRP A 118 12.22 2.54 5.96
CA TRP A 118 10.81 2.24 6.07
C TRP A 118 10.02 3.31 5.33
N VAL A 119 9.55 2.98 4.14
CA VAL A 119 8.64 3.85 3.38
C VAL A 119 7.22 3.47 3.74
N VAL A 120 6.44 4.42 4.21
CA VAL A 120 5.05 4.17 4.62
C VAL A 120 4.08 4.73 3.60
N GLY A 121 2.93 4.10 3.43
CA GLY A 121 1.99 4.56 2.43
C GLY A 121 0.65 3.85 2.50
N GLY A 122 -0.12 4.01 1.45
CA GLY A 122 -1.41 3.35 1.31
C GLY A 122 -2.35 4.11 0.40
N ARG A 123 -3.58 3.61 0.30
CA ARG A 123 -4.63 4.22 -0.52
C ARG A 123 -5.67 4.94 0.34
N SER A 124 -6.07 6.16 -0.05
CA SER A 124 -7.18 6.91 0.55
C SER A 124 -7.02 7.06 2.08
N SER A 125 -7.82 6.39 2.88
CA SER A 125 -7.69 6.38 4.35
C SER A 125 -6.31 5.90 4.81
N GLY A 126 -5.75 4.87 4.17
CA GLY A 126 -4.41 4.37 4.46
C GLY A 126 -3.32 5.40 4.15
N ALA A 127 -3.44 6.16 3.05
CA ALA A 127 -2.54 7.26 2.74
C ALA A 127 -2.54 8.33 3.85
N ARG A 128 -3.72 8.69 4.36
CA ARG A 128 -3.84 9.66 5.46
C ARG A 128 -3.21 9.16 6.76
N VAL A 129 -3.43 7.88 7.11
CA VAL A 129 -2.77 7.26 8.28
C VAL A 129 -1.25 7.35 8.12
N ALA A 130 -0.71 6.94 6.95
CA ALA A 130 0.71 7.02 6.67
C ALA A 130 1.26 8.43 6.83
N CYS A 131 0.60 9.44 6.24
CA CYS A 131 1.02 10.85 6.35
C CYS A 131 1.06 11.34 7.81
N ARG A 132 -0.02 11.10 8.59
CA ARG A 132 -0.11 11.59 9.96
C ARG A 132 0.90 10.93 10.91
N THR A 133 1.28 9.69 10.64
CA THR A 133 2.14 8.91 11.54
C THR A 133 3.59 8.84 11.08
N ALA A 134 3.92 9.28 9.85
CA ALA A 134 5.21 9.09 9.20
C ALA A 134 6.42 9.46 10.08
N VAL A 135 6.38 10.64 10.69
CA VAL A 135 7.46 11.11 11.58
C VAL A 135 7.55 10.26 12.84
N ALA A 136 6.41 9.99 13.48
CA ALA A 136 6.36 9.23 14.73
C ALA A 136 6.86 7.78 14.56
N VAL A 137 6.61 7.18 13.40
CA VAL A 137 7.13 5.84 13.10
C VAL A 137 8.53 5.85 12.48
N GLY A 138 9.19 7.00 12.36
CA GLY A 138 10.53 7.13 11.79
C GLY A 138 10.60 6.68 10.32
N ALA A 139 9.61 7.05 9.50
CA ALA A 139 9.60 6.73 8.08
C ALA A 139 10.70 7.49 7.34
N ALA A 140 11.23 6.90 6.27
CA ALA A 140 12.15 7.55 5.34
C ALA A 140 11.41 8.38 4.29
N GLY A 141 10.17 7.99 3.95
CA GLY A 141 9.32 8.70 2.98
C GLY A 141 7.89 8.17 3.01
N VAL A 142 7.02 8.83 2.25
CA VAL A 142 5.57 8.54 2.20
C VAL A 142 5.10 8.34 0.76
N VAL A 143 4.28 7.30 0.53
CA VAL A 143 3.56 7.05 -0.74
C VAL A 143 2.06 7.17 -0.49
N ALA A 144 1.45 8.22 -0.99
CA ALA A 144 0.02 8.51 -0.82
C ALA A 144 -0.74 8.26 -2.14
N LEU A 145 -1.40 7.10 -2.25
CA LEU A 145 -2.23 6.75 -3.40
C LEU A 145 -3.66 7.26 -3.20
N ALA A 146 -4.20 7.95 -4.19
CA ALA A 146 -5.54 8.55 -4.14
C ALA A 146 -5.76 9.29 -2.80
N PHE A 147 -4.86 10.22 -2.47
CA PHE A 147 -4.99 11.00 -1.24
C PHE A 147 -6.27 11.84 -1.28
N PRO A 148 -7.19 11.67 -0.32
CA PRO A 148 -8.47 12.36 -0.34
C PRO A 148 -8.30 13.79 0.20
N LEU A 149 -7.95 14.74 -0.68
CA LEU A 149 -7.66 16.13 -0.32
C LEU A 149 -8.78 16.80 0.48
N HIS A 150 -10.03 16.50 0.13
CA HIS A 150 -11.21 16.96 0.86
C HIS A 150 -12.34 15.95 0.73
N PRO A 151 -13.40 15.99 1.55
CA PRO A 151 -14.62 15.24 1.27
C PRO A 151 -15.26 15.70 -0.06
N PRO A 152 -15.90 14.81 -0.83
CA PRO A 152 -16.56 15.19 -2.07
C PRO A 152 -17.51 16.36 -1.88
N GLY A 153 -17.41 17.36 -2.76
CA GLY A 153 -18.23 18.58 -2.70
C GLY A 153 -17.96 19.53 -1.53
N ARG A 154 -16.84 19.33 -0.78
CA ARG A 154 -16.47 20.17 0.36
C ARG A 154 -14.98 20.59 0.31
N PRO A 155 -14.56 21.37 -0.69
CA PRO A 155 -13.18 21.79 -0.86
C PRO A 155 -12.65 22.62 0.31
N GLU A 156 -13.52 23.33 1.03
CA GLU A 156 -13.17 24.10 2.23
C GLU A 156 -12.67 23.23 3.39
N ARG A 157 -12.94 21.93 3.36
CA ARG A 157 -12.50 20.96 4.36
C ARG A 157 -11.20 20.27 3.91
N SER A 158 -10.24 21.06 3.45
CA SER A 158 -8.95 20.57 2.95
C SER A 158 -8.15 19.83 4.02
N ARG A 159 -7.49 18.77 3.59
CA ARG A 159 -6.57 17.93 4.37
C ARG A 159 -5.11 18.07 3.90
N ALA A 160 -4.83 19.07 3.07
CA ALA A 160 -3.49 19.31 2.54
C ALA A 160 -2.41 19.40 3.64
N GLY A 161 -2.80 19.83 4.83
CA GLY A 161 -1.91 19.87 6.01
C GLY A 161 -1.34 18.50 6.39
N GLU A 162 -2.07 17.39 6.16
CA GLU A 162 -1.58 16.04 6.48
C GLU A 162 -0.42 15.60 5.55
N LEU A 163 -0.29 16.18 4.35
CA LEU A 163 0.81 15.91 3.42
C LEU A 163 2.13 16.59 3.81
N ARG A 164 2.08 17.58 4.70
CA ARG A 164 3.28 18.32 5.16
C ARG A 164 4.04 17.52 6.21
N THR A 165 4.49 16.34 5.83
CA THR A 165 5.19 15.41 6.74
C THR A 165 6.62 15.84 7.06
N GLY A 166 7.23 16.73 6.27
CA GLY A 166 8.65 17.06 6.33
C GLY A 166 9.57 15.98 5.73
N LEU A 167 8.99 14.92 5.15
CA LEU A 167 9.69 13.82 4.50
C LEU A 167 9.43 13.82 2.99
N PRO A 168 10.29 13.21 2.17
CA PRO A 168 9.96 12.94 0.78
C PRO A 168 8.60 12.25 0.68
N THR A 169 7.68 12.87 -0.06
CA THR A 169 6.29 12.39 -0.16
C THR A 169 5.87 12.34 -1.63
N LEU A 170 5.50 11.16 -2.10
CA LEU A 170 4.88 10.96 -3.41
C LEU A 170 3.36 10.88 -3.23
N VAL A 171 2.65 11.68 -4.00
CA VAL A 171 1.19 11.59 -4.15
C VAL A 171 0.87 11.12 -5.57
N VAL A 172 0.04 10.08 -5.70
CA VAL A 172 -0.47 9.63 -7.00
C VAL A 172 -1.99 9.68 -6.95
N ASN A 173 -2.59 10.64 -7.69
CA ASN A 173 -4.05 10.82 -7.74
C ASN A 173 -4.55 10.78 -9.19
N GLY A 174 -5.80 10.37 -9.37
CA GLY A 174 -6.50 10.50 -10.65
C GLY A 174 -7.02 11.91 -10.87
N ASP A 175 -7.02 12.40 -12.13
CA ASP A 175 -7.59 13.70 -12.50
C ASP A 175 -9.11 13.76 -12.33
N ARG A 176 -9.78 12.60 -12.24
CA ARG A 176 -11.23 12.46 -12.01
C ARG A 176 -11.58 12.04 -10.59
N ASP A 177 -10.66 12.24 -9.65
CA ASP A 177 -10.90 11.93 -8.24
C ASP A 177 -11.85 12.97 -7.61
N PRO A 178 -13.05 12.58 -7.15
CA PRO A 178 -14.01 13.52 -6.54
C PRO A 178 -13.52 14.06 -5.18
N PHE A 179 -12.47 13.48 -4.61
CA PHE A 179 -11.86 13.97 -3.38
C PHE A 179 -10.79 15.03 -3.62
N GLY A 180 -10.59 15.45 -4.89
CA GLY A 180 -9.64 16.46 -5.29
C GLY A 180 -8.20 15.93 -5.48
N VAL A 181 -7.39 16.74 -6.15
CA VAL A 181 -5.98 16.47 -6.41
C VAL A 181 -5.15 17.48 -5.62
N PRO A 182 -4.20 17.01 -4.78
CA PRO A 182 -3.30 17.92 -4.07
C PRO A 182 -2.37 18.68 -5.02
N GLU A 183 -1.93 19.86 -4.60
CA GLU A 183 -0.88 20.60 -5.28
C GLU A 183 0.50 20.11 -4.81
N PRO A 184 1.51 20.12 -5.70
CA PRO A 184 2.90 19.86 -5.31
C PRO A 184 3.42 20.94 -4.36
N GLY A 185 4.46 20.60 -3.59
CA GLY A 185 5.07 21.52 -2.62
C GLY A 185 6.45 21.05 -2.19
N PRO A 186 7.10 21.78 -1.28
CA PRO A 186 8.42 21.38 -0.78
C PRO A 186 8.40 19.94 -0.21
N GLY A 187 9.19 19.05 -0.84
CA GLY A 187 9.23 17.63 -0.49
C GLY A 187 7.99 16.82 -0.88
N ILE A 188 7.01 17.43 -1.58
CA ILE A 188 5.79 16.76 -2.04
C ILE A 188 5.77 16.75 -3.56
N GLU A 189 5.92 15.57 -4.12
CA GLU A 189 5.76 15.32 -5.55
C GLU A 189 4.34 14.81 -5.82
N VAL A 190 3.66 15.36 -6.82
CA VAL A 190 2.30 14.96 -7.20
C VAL A 190 2.30 14.48 -8.64
N VAL A 191 1.93 13.24 -8.84
CA VAL A 191 1.74 12.64 -10.17
C VAL A 191 0.25 12.44 -10.41
N VAL A 192 -0.28 13.17 -11.37
CA VAL A 192 -1.69 13.09 -11.77
C VAL A 192 -1.84 12.02 -12.84
N ARG A 193 -2.73 11.06 -12.63
CA ARG A 193 -3.02 9.97 -13.57
C ARG A 193 -4.23 10.33 -14.43
N PRO A 194 -4.04 10.55 -15.75
CA PRO A 194 -5.14 10.94 -16.65
C PRO A 194 -6.23 9.86 -16.72
N GLY A 195 -7.50 10.27 -16.62
CA GLY A 195 -8.67 9.40 -16.71
C GLY A 195 -8.97 8.58 -15.45
N GLU A 196 -8.04 8.54 -14.49
CA GLU A 196 -8.20 7.77 -13.27
C GLU A 196 -9.14 8.43 -12.26
N ARG A 197 -9.83 7.57 -11.51
CA ARG A 197 -10.70 7.94 -10.39
C ARG A 197 -10.02 7.65 -9.06
N HIS A 198 -10.78 7.82 -7.97
CA HIS A 198 -10.31 7.59 -6.61
C HIS A 198 -9.80 6.15 -6.33
N ASP A 199 -10.20 5.18 -7.11
CA ASP A 199 -9.79 3.78 -6.92
C ASP A 199 -8.56 3.36 -7.75
N LEU A 200 -8.04 4.23 -8.62
CA LEU A 200 -6.85 4.00 -9.46
C LEU A 200 -6.87 2.65 -10.20
N ARG A 201 -8.06 2.24 -10.67
CA ARG A 201 -8.27 0.91 -11.28
C ARG A 201 -8.07 0.86 -12.78
N GLY A 202 -8.04 2.00 -13.46
CA GLY A 202 -7.93 2.03 -14.91
C GLY A 202 -6.55 1.58 -15.38
N ASP A 203 -5.49 2.00 -14.68
CA ASP A 203 -4.10 1.61 -14.97
C ASP A 203 -3.29 1.39 -13.67
N PRO A 204 -3.53 0.27 -12.97
CA PRO A 204 -2.75 -0.07 -11.77
C PRO A 204 -1.27 -0.27 -12.06
N ALA A 205 -0.91 -0.79 -13.24
CA ALA A 205 0.48 -1.00 -13.64
C ALA A 205 1.23 0.32 -13.80
N GLY A 206 0.62 1.32 -14.43
CA GLY A 206 1.20 2.66 -14.53
C GLY A 206 1.32 3.35 -13.18
N THR A 207 0.36 3.16 -12.27
CA THR A 207 0.46 3.64 -10.88
C THR A 207 1.65 2.97 -10.17
N ALA A 208 1.83 1.66 -10.33
CA ALA A 208 2.93 0.92 -9.75
C ALA A 208 4.30 1.36 -10.32
N ALA A 209 4.37 1.65 -11.63
CA ALA A 209 5.59 2.16 -12.26
C ALA A 209 6.03 3.49 -11.66
N VAL A 210 5.10 4.43 -11.43
CA VAL A 210 5.38 5.71 -10.77
C VAL A 210 5.98 5.50 -9.39
N VAL A 211 5.40 4.63 -8.57
CA VAL A 211 5.92 4.34 -7.22
C VAL A 211 7.29 3.69 -7.28
N ARG A 212 7.50 2.70 -8.15
CA ARG A 212 8.80 2.04 -8.33
C ARG A 212 9.89 3.05 -8.71
N ASP A 213 9.62 3.89 -9.71
CA ASP A 213 10.58 4.85 -10.23
C ASP A 213 10.94 5.90 -9.17
N TRP A 214 9.96 6.30 -8.36
CA TRP A 214 10.18 7.19 -7.21
C TRP A 214 11.05 6.52 -6.13
N LEU A 215 10.78 5.25 -5.78
CA LEU A 215 11.61 4.49 -4.84
C LEU A 215 13.06 4.39 -5.34
N ARG A 216 13.25 4.16 -6.65
CA ARG A 216 14.58 4.06 -7.26
C ARG A 216 15.35 5.39 -7.20
N VAL A 217 14.70 6.51 -7.50
CA VAL A 217 15.32 7.85 -7.42
C VAL A 217 15.84 8.15 -6.03
N HIS A 218 15.17 7.63 -4.98
CA HIS A 218 15.60 7.80 -3.59
C HIS A 218 16.60 6.72 -3.11
N GLY A 219 17.02 5.79 -3.97
CA GLY A 219 17.92 4.69 -3.59
C GLY A 219 17.27 3.66 -2.68
N TRP A 220 15.93 3.55 -2.70
CA TRP A 220 15.16 2.60 -1.88
C TRP A 220 14.76 1.33 -2.63
N SER A 221 15.07 1.23 -3.90
CA SER A 221 14.94 0.02 -4.73
C SER A 221 16.00 0.01 -5.83
N SER A 222 16.13 -1.14 -6.50
CA SER A 222 17.00 -1.33 -7.68
C SER A 222 16.38 -0.75 -8.94
#